data_42a6417b4f8999c1b94e610e45c90582
#
_entry.id   42a6417b4f8999c1b94e610e45c90582
#
_cell.length_a   1.000
_cell.length_b   1.000
_cell.length_c   1.000
_cell.angle_alpha   90.00
_cell.angle_beta   90.00
_cell.angle_gamma   90.00
#
_symmetry.space_group_name_H-M   'P 1'
#
loop_
_entity.id
_entity.type
_entity.pdbx_description
1 polymer ?
#
loop_
_entity_poly.entity_id
_entity_poly.type
_entity_poly.pdbx_seq_one_letter_code
_entity_poly.pdbx_strand_id
1 'polypeptide(L)'
;MTVVSSRQVIQRFDRAAGYDQAASVQRITARRLALEIRKNCEAAGLKPERILEFGCGTGLLTQHLLEFWPEARIVATDAAPGMLERARERCGDAAHFAVLDIEAPASSLEIEGPFDLICGSLVLQWITARRDVLACLSSRLAPGGFLAVTTLCENTFAEWRLACQQENAPVSLHDYPSLKNLEREIPAGMSGKWVENVLVEAGSGLHFLRRLKETGAAEPRPGSRPVQPGVLRRILGRFDGMGGDISWHIGMAVLRRASRAGVFVTGTDTGVGKTFVSACLVRAWEGLYWKPFQTGLSEEEGDTPSVRYLAEMSDERIFESFARFQAPLSPEDAAAA
;
A
#
# COMPACT_ATOMS: atom_id res chain seq x y z
N MET A 1 -1.81 10.70 -22.74
CA MET A 1 -2.42 11.12 -21.45
C MET A 1 -1.43 12.05 -20.78
N THR A 2 -1.76 13.33 -20.61
CA THR A 2 -0.88 14.26 -19.91
C THR A 2 -0.97 13.98 -18.41
N VAL A 3 0.06 13.36 -17.85
CA VAL A 3 0.17 13.10 -16.42
C VAL A 3 0.34 14.45 -15.73
N VAL A 4 -0.39 14.71 -14.64
CA VAL A 4 -0.10 15.87 -13.78
C VAL A 4 1.34 15.70 -13.31
N SER A 5 2.18 16.67 -13.56
CA SER A 5 3.57 16.62 -13.09
C SER A 5 3.53 16.57 -11.56
N SER A 6 4.14 15.54 -10.96
CA SER A 6 4.31 15.43 -9.50
C SER A 6 4.84 16.74 -8.88
N ARG A 7 5.64 17.51 -9.62
CA ARG A 7 6.12 18.84 -9.24
C ARG A 7 5.00 19.86 -8.95
N GLN A 8 3.89 19.86 -9.70
CA GLN A 8 2.78 20.80 -9.48
C GLN A 8 2.02 20.46 -8.20
N VAL A 9 1.81 19.17 -7.95
CA VAL A 9 1.19 18.67 -6.72
C VAL A 9 2.05 19.05 -5.51
N ILE A 10 3.34 18.76 -5.56
CA ILE A 10 4.32 19.11 -4.51
C ILE A 10 4.31 20.61 -4.20
N GLN A 11 4.36 21.48 -5.21
CA GLN A 11 4.36 22.95 -5.02
C GLN A 11 3.07 23.46 -4.36
N ARG A 12 1.93 22.82 -4.56
CA ARG A 12 0.66 23.23 -3.92
C ARG A 12 0.63 22.84 -2.46
N PHE A 13 1.05 21.62 -2.13
CA PHE A 13 1.18 21.17 -0.75
C PHE A 13 2.18 22.05 0.01
N ASP A 14 3.27 22.41 -0.62
CA ASP A 14 4.28 23.31 -0.05
C ASP A 14 3.69 24.65 0.40
N ARG A 15 2.73 25.20 -0.36
CA ARG A 15 2.07 26.50 -0.13
C ARG A 15 0.79 26.44 0.68
N ALA A 16 0.29 25.27 1.06
CA ALA A 16 -1.01 25.10 1.72
C ALA A 16 -0.96 25.52 3.20
N ALA A 17 -0.93 26.81 3.50
CA ALA A 17 -0.86 27.36 4.86
C ALA A 17 -2.07 26.98 5.75
N GLY A 18 -3.27 26.80 5.17
CA GLY A 18 -4.50 26.41 5.87
C GLY A 18 -4.73 24.92 6.00
N TYR A 19 -3.76 24.08 5.60
CA TYR A 19 -3.91 22.63 5.50
C TYR A 19 -4.50 21.98 6.76
N ASP A 20 -3.94 22.25 7.91
CA ASP A 20 -4.34 21.60 9.17
C ASP A 20 -5.75 21.95 9.64
N GLN A 21 -6.23 23.17 9.34
CA GLN A 21 -7.61 23.58 9.66
C GLN A 21 -8.61 22.85 8.77
N ALA A 22 -8.22 22.58 7.52
CA ALA A 22 -9.06 21.91 6.54
C ALA A 22 -8.92 20.36 6.56
N ALA A 23 -7.96 19.80 7.28
CA ALA A 23 -7.57 18.38 7.23
C ALA A 23 -8.34 17.47 8.20
N SER A 24 -9.68 17.66 8.38
CA SER A 24 -10.48 16.81 9.29
C SER A 24 -10.45 15.34 8.88
N VAL A 25 -10.67 15.07 7.58
CA VAL A 25 -10.69 13.71 7.02
C VAL A 25 -9.31 13.06 7.13
N GLN A 26 -8.24 13.81 6.83
CA GLN A 26 -6.87 13.34 6.96
C GLN A 26 -6.53 12.97 8.40
N ARG A 27 -6.96 13.77 9.37
CA ARG A 27 -6.76 13.52 10.81
C ARG A 27 -7.49 12.26 11.27
N ILE A 28 -8.75 12.08 10.87
CA ILE A 28 -9.54 10.89 11.21
C ILE A 28 -8.90 9.65 10.57
N THR A 29 -8.47 9.77 9.31
CA THR A 29 -7.87 8.66 8.56
C THR A 29 -6.52 8.26 9.15
N ALA A 30 -5.65 9.22 9.47
CA ALA A 30 -4.35 8.98 10.10
C ALA A 30 -4.52 8.25 11.45
N ARG A 31 -5.46 8.71 12.30
CA ARG A 31 -5.75 8.06 13.59
C ARG A 31 -6.27 6.64 13.39
N ARG A 32 -7.21 6.41 12.46
CA ARG A 32 -7.73 5.06 12.17
C ARG A 32 -6.63 4.13 11.67
N LEU A 33 -5.80 4.61 10.75
CA LEU A 33 -4.67 3.83 10.24
C LEU A 33 -3.70 3.47 11.36
N ALA A 34 -3.34 4.43 12.22
CA ALA A 34 -2.45 4.19 13.35
C ALA A 34 -3.00 3.11 14.32
N LEU A 35 -4.31 3.14 14.62
CA LEU A 35 -4.97 2.14 15.46
C LEU A 35 -4.97 0.76 14.81
N GLU A 36 -5.24 0.66 13.51
CA GLU A 36 -5.18 -0.63 12.79
C GLU A 36 -3.75 -1.17 12.68
N ILE A 37 -2.75 -0.30 12.48
CA ILE A 37 -1.34 -0.70 12.54
C ILE A 37 -1.03 -1.29 13.91
N ARG A 38 -1.34 -0.58 15.00
CA ARG A 38 -1.09 -1.03 16.37
C ARG A 38 -1.71 -2.39 16.63
N LYS A 39 -2.99 -2.55 16.32
CA LYS A 39 -3.74 -3.80 16.47
C LYS A 39 -3.08 -4.97 15.72
N ASN A 40 -2.62 -4.76 14.49
CA ASN A 40 -1.97 -5.79 13.69
C ASN A 40 -0.58 -6.13 14.23
N CYS A 41 0.19 -5.13 14.69
CA CYS A 41 1.49 -5.34 15.32
C CYS A 41 1.35 -6.12 16.64
N GLU A 42 0.39 -5.75 17.51
CA GLU A 42 0.09 -6.46 18.76
C GLU A 42 -0.31 -7.92 18.49
N ALA A 43 -1.21 -8.15 17.52
CA ALA A 43 -1.63 -9.50 17.14
C ALA A 43 -0.49 -10.36 16.58
N ALA A 44 0.51 -9.74 15.97
CA ALA A 44 1.69 -10.41 15.45
C ALA A 44 2.84 -10.54 16.45
N GLY A 45 2.71 -9.97 17.66
CA GLY A 45 3.79 -9.87 18.63
C GLY A 45 4.97 -9.00 18.15
N LEU A 46 4.73 -8.09 17.21
CA LEU A 46 5.74 -7.20 16.64
C LEU A 46 5.75 -5.86 17.37
N LYS A 47 6.91 -5.46 17.89
CA LYS A 47 7.17 -4.09 18.36
C LYS A 47 8.08 -3.43 17.32
N PRO A 48 7.58 -2.53 16.46
CA PRO A 48 8.41 -1.88 15.45
C PRO A 48 9.52 -1.05 16.08
N GLU A 49 10.75 -1.28 15.65
CA GLU A 49 11.94 -0.51 16.06
C GLU A 49 12.36 0.49 14.97
N ARG A 50 12.11 0.14 13.70
CA ARG A 50 12.43 0.99 12.54
C ARG A 50 11.18 1.21 11.70
N ILE A 51 10.75 2.47 11.61
CA ILE A 51 9.54 2.88 10.92
C ILE A 51 9.90 3.86 9.80
N LEU A 52 9.36 3.62 8.61
CA LEU A 52 9.35 4.58 7.51
C LEU A 52 7.93 5.09 7.30
N GLU A 53 7.71 6.39 7.40
CA GLU A 53 6.50 7.03 6.94
C GLU A 53 6.79 7.80 5.65
N PHE A 54 6.06 7.51 4.58
CA PHE A 54 6.16 8.24 3.32
C PHE A 54 4.92 9.11 3.08
N GLY A 55 5.14 10.34 2.58
CA GLY A 55 4.08 11.33 2.44
C GLY A 55 3.49 11.73 3.81
N CYS A 56 4.34 12.04 4.78
CA CYS A 56 3.92 12.34 6.16
C CYS A 56 3.09 13.64 6.27
N GLY A 57 3.14 14.51 5.26
CA GLY A 57 2.46 15.79 5.28
C GLY A 57 2.89 16.63 6.49
N THR A 58 1.89 17.12 7.23
CA THR A 58 2.11 17.89 8.46
C THR A 58 2.32 17.03 9.72
N GLY A 59 2.61 15.73 9.58
CA GLY A 59 2.91 14.83 10.70
C GLY A 59 1.72 14.28 11.46
N LEU A 60 0.52 14.23 10.84
CA LEU A 60 -0.70 13.73 11.50
C LEU A 60 -0.61 12.25 11.88
N LEU A 61 -0.03 11.40 11.03
CA LEU A 61 0.19 10.00 11.36
C LEU A 61 1.46 9.84 12.22
N THR A 62 2.53 10.61 11.91
CA THR A 62 3.79 10.61 12.65
C THR A 62 3.57 10.79 14.16
N GLN A 63 2.69 11.73 14.56
CA GLN A 63 2.35 11.97 15.96
C GLN A 63 1.83 10.71 16.66
N HIS A 64 0.94 9.95 16.01
CA HIS A 64 0.40 8.71 16.55
C HIS A 64 1.44 7.58 16.59
N LEU A 65 2.34 7.53 15.60
CA LEU A 65 3.44 6.56 15.61
C LEU A 65 4.39 6.80 16.78
N LEU A 66 4.74 8.06 17.05
CA LEU A 66 5.55 8.46 18.21
C LEU A 66 4.86 8.15 19.55
N GLU A 67 3.54 8.35 19.63
CA GLU A 67 2.75 8.00 20.83
C GLU A 67 2.78 6.49 21.11
N PHE A 68 2.64 5.65 20.07
CA PHE A 68 2.56 4.21 20.23
C PHE A 68 3.93 3.54 20.38
N TRP A 69 4.95 4.07 19.72
CA TRP A 69 6.32 3.53 19.72
C TRP A 69 7.36 4.63 19.95
N PRO A 70 7.42 5.21 21.16
CA PRO A 70 8.31 6.34 21.46
C PRO A 70 9.80 5.99 21.31
N GLU A 71 10.16 4.72 21.42
CA GLU A 71 11.54 4.24 21.27
C GLU A 71 11.91 3.88 19.82
N ALA A 72 10.93 3.88 18.89
CA ALA A 72 11.19 3.53 17.51
C ALA A 72 11.95 4.63 16.77
N ARG A 73 12.88 4.23 15.93
CA ARG A 73 13.51 5.15 14.98
C ARG A 73 12.55 5.41 13.81
N ILE A 74 11.90 6.56 13.81
CA ILE A 74 10.95 6.95 12.78
C ILE A 74 11.66 7.87 11.77
N VAL A 75 11.62 7.47 10.50
CA VAL A 75 11.99 8.29 9.35
C VAL A 75 10.70 8.73 8.66
N ALA A 76 10.34 10.00 8.80
CA ALA A 76 9.14 10.59 8.20
C ALA A 76 9.54 11.41 6.97
N THR A 77 8.97 11.08 5.82
CA THR A 77 9.38 11.70 4.55
C THR A 77 8.20 12.32 3.82
N ASP A 78 8.45 13.40 3.11
CA ASP A 78 7.50 14.05 2.21
C ASP A 78 8.26 14.68 1.04
N ALA A 79 7.61 14.80 -0.11
CA ALA A 79 8.21 15.45 -1.27
C ALA A 79 8.15 16.99 -1.17
N ALA A 80 7.29 17.57 -0.31
CA ALA A 80 7.10 18.98 -0.11
C ALA A 80 7.85 19.47 1.15
N PRO A 81 8.93 20.26 1.02
CA PRO A 81 9.70 20.77 2.18
C PRO A 81 8.86 21.52 3.20
N GLY A 82 7.92 22.37 2.78
CA GLY A 82 7.04 23.11 3.69
C GLY A 82 6.07 22.22 4.49
N MET A 83 5.78 20.99 4.03
CA MET A 83 5.08 20.00 4.84
C MET A 83 5.96 19.47 5.97
N LEU A 84 7.22 19.19 5.68
CA LEU A 84 8.19 18.73 6.68
C LEU A 84 8.49 19.78 7.77
N GLU A 85 8.48 21.05 7.43
CA GLU A 85 8.61 22.13 8.41
C GLU A 85 7.48 22.09 9.44
N ARG A 86 6.22 21.97 8.96
CA ARG A 86 5.03 21.84 9.83
C ARG A 86 5.02 20.52 10.62
N ALA A 87 5.52 19.44 10.01
CA ALA A 87 5.66 18.18 10.73
C ALA A 87 6.67 18.28 11.88
N ARG A 88 7.78 18.98 11.69
CA ARG A 88 8.75 19.28 12.76
C ARG A 88 8.16 20.18 13.85
N GLU A 89 7.38 21.19 13.47
CA GLU A 89 6.66 22.04 14.44
C GLU A 89 5.70 21.20 15.31
N ARG A 90 5.04 20.20 14.74
CA ARG A 90 4.09 19.31 15.44
C ARG A 90 4.77 18.27 16.30
N CYS A 91 5.79 17.61 15.80
CA CYS A 91 6.38 16.41 16.39
C CYS A 91 7.74 16.68 17.08
N GLY A 92 8.30 17.87 16.94
CA GLY A 92 9.65 18.18 17.43
C GLY A 92 10.74 17.33 16.74
N ASP A 93 11.80 17.05 17.46
CA ASP A 93 12.94 16.26 16.98
C ASP A 93 12.79 14.74 17.27
N ALA A 94 11.58 14.29 17.63
CA ALA A 94 11.34 12.91 17.99
C ALA A 94 11.33 11.96 16.77
N ALA A 95 11.22 12.52 15.54
CA ALA A 95 11.35 11.77 14.28
C ALA A 95 12.41 12.42 13.39
N HIS A 96 13.01 11.62 12.51
CA HIS A 96 13.90 12.13 11.47
C HIS A 96 13.08 12.50 10.23
N PHE A 97 13.11 13.80 9.85
CA PHE A 97 12.37 14.30 8.69
C PHE A 97 13.29 14.50 7.49
N ALA A 98 12.95 13.90 6.34
CA ALA A 98 13.74 14.00 5.13
C ALA A 98 12.86 14.25 3.89
N VAL A 99 13.38 15.05 2.96
CA VAL A 99 12.71 15.25 1.65
C VAL A 99 12.88 13.99 0.83
N LEU A 100 11.75 13.43 0.36
CA LEU A 100 11.74 12.25 -0.48
C LEU A 100 10.55 12.27 -1.43
N ASP A 101 10.84 12.22 -2.73
CA ASP A 101 9.83 11.88 -3.74
C ASP A 101 9.80 10.35 -3.90
N ILE A 102 8.73 9.74 -3.42
CA ILE A 102 8.57 8.27 -3.44
C ILE A 102 8.42 7.71 -4.86
N GLU A 103 8.09 8.53 -5.87
CA GLU A 103 8.07 8.15 -7.28
C GLU A 103 9.45 8.28 -7.95
N ALA A 104 10.45 8.81 -7.26
CA ALA A 104 11.81 8.83 -7.76
C ALA A 104 12.33 7.40 -8.02
N PRO A 105 13.25 7.21 -8.97
CA PRO A 105 13.81 5.88 -9.24
C PRO A 105 14.30 5.18 -7.98
N ALA A 106 14.02 3.89 -7.83
CA ALA A 106 14.38 3.11 -6.63
C ALA A 106 15.89 3.18 -6.29
N SER A 107 16.74 3.38 -7.30
CA SER A 107 18.19 3.58 -7.16
C SER A 107 18.59 4.93 -6.53
N SER A 108 17.70 5.93 -6.56
CA SER A 108 17.93 7.26 -5.99
C SER A 108 17.27 7.43 -4.61
N LEU A 109 16.50 6.43 -4.15
CA LEU A 109 15.91 6.45 -2.82
C LEU A 109 16.99 6.05 -1.80
N GLU A 110 17.64 7.03 -1.20
CA GLU A 110 18.61 6.86 -0.10
C GLU A 110 17.92 6.43 1.21
N ILE A 111 17.08 5.41 1.12
CA ILE A 111 16.38 4.84 2.29
C ILE A 111 16.94 3.46 2.55
N GLU A 112 17.77 3.36 3.56
CA GLU A 112 18.33 2.09 4.00
C GLU A 112 17.35 1.32 4.88
N GLY A 113 16.82 0.19 4.34
CA GLY A 113 16.06 -0.79 5.11
C GLY A 113 16.98 -1.77 5.87
N PRO A 114 16.43 -2.84 6.44
CA PRO A 114 15.00 -3.14 6.48
C PRO A 114 14.23 -2.34 7.52
N PHE A 115 12.92 -2.18 7.29
CA PHE A 115 11.98 -1.55 8.22
C PHE A 115 10.98 -2.58 8.75
N ASP A 116 10.57 -2.43 10.02
CA ASP A 116 9.53 -3.27 10.62
C ASP A 116 8.13 -2.80 10.20
N LEU A 117 8.00 -1.49 9.96
CA LEU A 117 6.79 -0.85 9.49
C LEU A 117 7.11 0.18 8.43
N ILE A 118 6.38 0.13 7.32
CA ILE A 118 6.34 1.19 6.32
C ILE A 118 4.88 1.64 6.21
N CYS A 119 4.62 2.95 6.31
CA CYS A 119 3.27 3.45 6.27
C CYS A 119 3.12 4.78 5.53
N GLY A 120 1.88 5.07 5.08
CA GLY A 120 1.55 6.33 4.44
C GLY A 120 0.03 6.54 4.42
N SER A 121 -0.41 7.74 4.86
CA SER A 121 -1.83 8.06 4.97
C SER A 121 -2.27 9.06 3.91
N LEU A 122 -3.23 8.65 3.06
CA LEU A 122 -3.79 9.47 1.98
C LEU A 122 -2.72 10.07 1.04
N VAL A 123 -1.76 9.23 0.65
CA VAL A 123 -0.67 9.62 -0.27
C VAL A 123 -0.78 8.90 -1.61
N LEU A 124 -1.25 7.63 -1.64
CA LEU A 124 -1.24 6.80 -2.84
C LEU A 124 -2.09 7.35 -4.00
N GLN A 125 -3.10 8.18 -3.73
CA GLN A 125 -3.90 8.83 -4.79
C GLN A 125 -3.10 9.80 -5.67
N TRP A 126 -1.95 10.26 -5.19
CA TRP A 126 -1.05 11.16 -5.90
C TRP A 126 0.02 10.42 -6.69
N ILE A 127 0.17 9.11 -6.48
CA ILE A 127 1.19 8.26 -7.09
C ILE A 127 0.66 7.66 -8.38
N THR A 128 1.39 7.88 -9.46
CA THR A 128 1.04 7.37 -10.79
C THR A 128 1.40 5.89 -10.93
N ALA A 129 2.61 5.52 -10.51
CA ALA A 129 3.16 4.16 -10.59
C ALA A 129 2.97 3.39 -9.26
N ARG A 130 1.73 3.39 -8.71
CA ARG A 130 1.45 2.80 -7.39
C ARG A 130 1.96 1.38 -7.21
N ARG A 131 1.76 0.52 -8.22
CA ARG A 131 2.20 -0.89 -8.16
C ARG A 131 3.70 -1.01 -7.95
N ASP A 132 4.48 -0.23 -8.70
CA ASP A 132 5.94 -0.26 -8.62
C ASP A 132 6.43 0.32 -7.30
N VAL A 133 5.81 1.40 -6.83
CA VAL A 133 6.11 2.01 -5.52
C VAL A 133 5.79 1.04 -4.39
N LEU A 134 4.62 0.39 -4.39
CA LEU A 134 4.26 -0.60 -3.37
C LEU A 134 5.22 -1.81 -3.39
N ALA A 135 5.63 -2.29 -4.56
CA ALA A 135 6.61 -3.37 -4.69
C ALA A 135 7.98 -2.95 -4.15
N CYS A 136 8.43 -1.74 -4.49
CA CYS A 136 9.68 -1.15 -3.99
C CYS A 136 9.68 -1.02 -2.47
N LEU A 137 8.60 -0.49 -1.88
CA LEU A 137 8.46 -0.35 -0.42
C LEU A 137 8.41 -1.71 0.28
N SER A 138 7.65 -2.66 -0.28
CA SER A 138 7.55 -4.01 0.30
C SER A 138 8.89 -4.76 0.34
N SER A 139 9.76 -4.51 -0.65
CA SER A 139 11.10 -5.09 -0.67
C SER A 139 12.02 -4.58 0.47
N ARG A 140 11.73 -3.39 1.00
CA ARG A 140 12.46 -2.76 2.12
C ARG A 140 11.93 -3.11 3.50
N LEU A 141 10.85 -3.89 3.59
CA LEU A 141 10.37 -4.40 4.87
C LEU A 141 11.27 -5.52 5.39
N ALA A 142 11.38 -5.62 6.69
CA ALA A 142 11.90 -6.82 7.35
C ALA A 142 10.93 -8.01 7.10
N PRO A 143 11.41 -9.27 7.13
CA PRO A 143 10.53 -10.43 7.16
C PRO A 143 9.53 -10.34 8.33
N GLY A 144 8.24 -10.50 8.04
CA GLY A 144 7.16 -10.33 9.03
C GLY A 144 6.72 -8.89 9.30
N GLY A 145 7.39 -7.89 8.72
CA GLY A 145 7.05 -6.48 8.83
C GLY A 145 5.77 -6.10 8.09
N PHE A 146 5.26 -4.90 8.34
CA PHE A 146 3.99 -4.41 7.80
C PHE A 146 4.15 -3.23 6.84
N LEU A 147 3.34 -3.24 5.76
CA LEU A 147 3.07 -2.10 4.90
C LEU A 147 1.63 -1.64 5.17
N ALA A 148 1.46 -0.42 5.67
CA ALA A 148 0.16 0.11 6.05
C ALA A 148 -0.14 1.40 5.27
N VAL A 149 -1.20 1.39 4.47
CA VAL A 149 -1.49 2.49 3.54
C VAL A 149 -2.98 2.82 3.47
N THR A 150 -3.26 4.10 3.18
CA THR A 150 -4.61 4.53 2.81
C THR A 150 -4.59 5.32 1.50
N THR A 151 -5.71 5.27 0.79
CA THR A 151 -5.94 6.03 -0.45
C THR A 151 -7.43 6.34 -0.62
N LEU A 152 -7.73 7.31 -1.48
CA LEU A 152 -9.10 7.52 -1.92
C LEU A 152 -9.51 6.43 -2.93
N CYS A 153 -10.77 5.98 -2.84
CA CYS A 153 -11.37 4.99 -3.73
C CYS A 153 -12.41 5.61 -4.66
N GLU A 154 -12.82 4.83 -5.67
CA GLU A 154 -13.98 5.18 -6.49
C GLU A 154 -15.17 5.53 -5.60
N ASN A 155 -16.12 6.25 -6.09
CA ASN A 155 -17.23 6.82 -5.32
C ASN A 155 -16.88 7.99 -4.36
N THR A 156 -15.61 8.27 -4.09
CA THR A 156 -15.24 9.51 -3.41
C THR A 156 -15.81 10.72 -4.15
N PHE A 157 -16.53 11.58 -3.41
CA PHE A 157 -17.23 12.76 -3.93
C PHE A 157 -18.35 12.43 -4.95
N ALA A 158 -19.04 11.30 -4.74
CA ALA A 158 -20.12 10.85 -5.61
C ALA A 158 -21.23 11.89 -5.74
N GLU A 159 -21.57 12.59 -4.66
CA GLU A 159 -22.61 13.63 -4.60
C GLU A 159 -22.23 14.83 -5.47
N TRP A 160 -20.97 15.26 -5.43
CA TRP A 160 -20.46 16.33 -6.29
C TRP A 160 -20.44 15.90 -7.76
N ARG A 161 -20.04 14.67 -8.05
CA ARG A 161 -20.05 14.10 -9.40
C ARG A 161 -21.48 14.06 -9.96
N LEU A 162 -22.45 13.65 -9.13
CA LEU A 162 -23.87 13.64 -9.50
C LEU A 162 -24.39 15.04 -9.80
N ALA A 163 -24.08 16.05 -8.96
CA ALA A 163 -24.46 17.42 -9.19
C ALA A 163 -23.89 17.98 -10.52
N CYS A 164 -22.62 17.67 -10.83
CA CYS A 164 -22.02 18.02 -12.11
C CYS A 164 -22.73 17.33 -13.29
N GLN A 165 -23.04 16.06 -13.17
CA GLN A 165 -23.73 15.27 -14.20
C GLN A 165 -25.14 15.81 -14.49
N GLN A 166 -25.92 16.17 -13.47
CA GLN A 166 -27.25 16.75 -13.61
C GLN A 166 -27.24 18.10 -14.34
N GLU A 167 -26.15 18.85 -14.28
CA GLU A 167 -25.94 20.11 -14.98
C GLU A 167 -25.18 19.94 -16.30
N ASN A 168 -24.99 18.73 -16.80
CA ASN A 168 -24.19 18.41 -17.99
C ASN A 168 -22.79 19.08 -17.97
N ALA A 169 -22.20 19.21 -16.78
CA ALA A 169 -20.92 19.86 -16.58
C ALA A 169 -19.77 18.84 -16.49
N PRO A 170 -18.56 19.20 -16.93
CA PRO A 170 -17.40 18.33 -16.78
C PRO A 170 -17.04 18.16 -15.29
N VAL A 171 -16.74 16.93 -14.90
CA VAL A 171 -16.17 16.63 -13.57
C VAL A 171 -14.67 16.83 -13.65
N SER A 172 -14.17 17.83 -12.92
CA SER A 172 -12.74 18.15 -12.89
C SER A 172 -11.95 17.37 -11.83
N LEU A 173 -12.63 16.55 -11.04
CA LEU A 173 -12.00 15.71 -10.00
C LEU A 173 -11.26 14.52 -10.61
N HIS A 174 -10.19 14.06 -9.90
CA HIS A 174 -9.48 12.85 -10.27
C HIS A 174 -10.36 11.61 -10.18
N ASP A 175 -10.06 10.62 -10.99
CA ASP A 175 -10.61 9.28 -10.86
C ASP A 175 -9.76 8.49 -9.87
N TYR A 176 -10.42 7.82 -8.94
CA TYR A 176 -9.78 6.98 -7.94
C TYR A 176 -10.01 5.50 -8.24
N PRO A 177 -9.10 4.61 -7.84
CA PRO A 177 -9.22 3.18 -8.11
C PRO A 177 -10.35 2.52 -7.31
N SER A 178 -10.94 1.46 -7.86
CA SER A 178 -11.80 0.56 -7.07
C SER A 178 -10.98 -0.29 -6.11
N LEU A 179 -11.59 -0.81 -5.04
CA LEU A 179 -10.92 -1.77 -4.14
C LEU A 179 -10.39 -2.99 -4.89
N LYS A 180 -11.14 -3.48 -5.87
CA LYS A 180 -10.72 -4.62 -6.72
C LYS A 180 -9.43 -4.31 -7.50
N ASN A 181 -9.25 -3.08 -7.95
CA ASN A 181 -8.02 -2.66 -8.63
C ASN A 181 -6.85 -2.58 -7.63
N LEU A 182 -7.09 -2.02 -6.43
CA LEU A 182 -6.09 -1.95 -5.37
C LEU A 182 -5.64 -3.33 -4.88
N GLU A 183 -6.54 -4.30 -4.80
CA GLU A 183 -6.20 -5.70 -4.44
C GLU A 183 -5.25 -6.34 -5.44
N ARG A 184 -5.37 -6.02 -6.74
CA ARG A 184 -4.46 -6.50 -7.78
C ARG A 184 -3.07 -5.83 -7.74
N GLU A 185 -2.95 -4.74 -7.01
CA GLU A 185 -1.69 -4.00 -6.82
C GLU A 185 -0.93 -4.49 -5.58
N ILE A 186 -1.49 -5.41 -4.77
CA ILE A 186 -0.80 -5.99 -3.61
C ILE A 186 0.47 -6.71 -4.08
N PRO A 187 1.65 -6.36 -3.54
CA PRO A 187 2.91 -6.97 -3.95
C PRO A 187 2.97 -8.47 -3.62
N ALA A 188 3.69 -9.22 -4.44
CA ALA A 188 3.96 -10.63 -4.18
C ALA A 188 4.67 -10.81 -2.82
N GLY A 189 4.31 -11.86 -2.08
CA GLY A 189 4.85 -12.13 -0.75
C GLY A 189 4.25 -11.29 0.37
N MET A 190 3.26 -10.43 0.07
CA MET A 190 2.45 -9.72 1.06
C MET A 190 1.12 -10.43 1.27
N SER A 191 0.63 -10.45 2.51
CA SER A 191 -0.69 -10.97 2.89
C SER A 191 -1.52 -9.87 3.55
N GLY A 192 -2.80 -9.86 3.27
CA GLY A 192 -3.75 -8.87 3.77
C GLY A 192 -4.80 -8.52 2.71
N LYS A 193 -5.64 -7.57 3.01
CA LYS A 193 -6.70 -7.09 2.11
C LYS A 193 -6.93 -5.61 2.27
N TRP A 194 -7.55 -5.03 1.26
CA TRP A 194 -8.08 -3.67 1.35
C TRP A 194 -9.47 -3.68 2.01
N VAL A 195 -9.70 -2.69 2.86
CA VAL A 195 -11.00 -2.44 3.51
C VAL A 195 -11.42 -1.01 3.22
N GLU A 196 -12.66 -0.81 2.81
CA GLU A 196 -13.21 0.52 2.59
C GLU A 196 -13.81 1.11 3.85
N ASN A 197 -13.48 2.36 4.11
CA ASN A 197 -14.06 3.19 5.16
C ASN A 197 -14.73 4.39 4.52
N VAL A 198 -15.99 4.63 4.83
CA VAL A 198 -16.71 5.80 4.35
C VAL A 198 -16.79 6.83 5.47
N LEU A 199 -16.37 8.06 5.16
CA LEU A 199 -16.55 9.23 6.00
C LEU A 199 -17.48 10.19 5.30
N VAL A 200 -18.47 10.70 6.00
CA VAL A 200 -19.39 11.72 5.49
C VAL A 200 -19.10 13.03 6.21
N GLU A 201 -18.91 14.08 5.44
CA GLU A 201 -18.65 15.41 5.93
C GLU A 201 -19.82 16.32 5.53
N ALA A 202 -20.51 16.86 6.53
CA ALA A 202 -21.61 17.79 6.32
C ALA A 202 -21.09 19.18 5.90
N GLY A 203 -21.81 19.86 5.00
CA GLY A 203 -21.41 21.19 4.59
C GLY A 203 -22.25 21.77 3.47
N SER A 204 -21.59 22.51 2.61
CA SER A 204 -22.15 23.03 1.36
C SER A 204 -21.15 22.88 0.22
N GLY A 205 -21.60 22.97 -1.01
CA GLY A 205 -20.73 22.88 -2.18
C GLY A 205 -19.61 23.94 -2.17
N LEU A 206 -19.90 25.14 -1.64
CA LEU A 206 -18.87 26.18 -1.49
C LEU A 206 -17.85 25.82 -0.40
N HIS A 207 -18.30 25.23 0.71
CA HIS A 207 -17.43 24.72 1.77
C HIS A 207 -16.52 23.61 1.23
N PHE A 208 -17.07 22.64 0.52
CA PHE A 208 -16.33 21.57 -0.13
C PHE A 208 -15.22 22.08 -1.06
N LEU A 209 -15.55 23.02 -1.96
CA LEU A 209 -14.54 23.59 -2.88
C LEU A 209 -13.43 24.37 -2.16
N ARG A 210 -13.77 25.10 -1.09
CA ARG A 210 -12.76 25.78 -0.25
C ARG A 210 -11.83 24.77 0.40
N ARG A 211 -12.36 23.72 0.97
CA ARG A 211 -11.57 22.66 1.62
C ARG A 211 -10.63 21.96 0.64
N LEU A 212 -11.11 21.61 -0.56
CA LEU A 212 -10.21 21.06 -1.59
C LEU A 212 -9.06 22.01 -1.92
N LYS A 213 -9.33 23.32 -1.97
CA LYS A 213 -8.28 24.33 -2.21
C LYS A 213 -7.31 24.44 -1.05
N GLU A 214 -7.79 24.48 0.18
CA GLU A 214 -7.00 24.62 1.41
C GLU A 214 -6.13 23.38 1.68
N THR A 215 -6.61 22.20 1.35
CA THR A 215 -5.85 20.95 1.46
C THR A 215 -4.93 20.68 0.26
N GLY A 216 -4.81 21.60 -0.71
CA GLY A 216 -4.00 21.38 -1.91
C GLY A 216 -4.58 20.36 -2.90
N ALA A 217 -5.74 19.76 -2.58
CA ALA A 217 -6.39 18.71 -3.38
C ALA A 217 -7.25 19.24 -4.54
N ALA A 218 -7.25 20.56 -4.78
CA ALA A 218 -8.02 21.20 -5.86
C ALA A 218 -7.39 21.05 -7.26
N GLU A 219 -6.39 20.16 -7.43
CA GLU A 219 -5.81 19.94 -8.76
C GLU A 219 -6.87 19.38 -9.70
N PRO A 220 -7.20 20.08 -10.78
CA PRO A 220 -8.13 19.57 -11.76
C PRO A 220 -7.51 18.39 -12.53
N ARG A 221 -8.33 17.42 -12.86
CA ARG A 221 -7.93 16.32 -13.73
C ARG A 221 -7.27 16.86 -15.01
N PRO A 222 -6.15 16.29 -15.48
CA PRO A 222 -5.52 16.70 -16.73
C PRO A 222 -6.50 16.73 -17.90
N GLY A 223 -6.49 17.83 -18.66
CA GLY A 223 -7.38 18.01 -19.79
C GLY A 223 -8.81 18.44 -19.44
N SER A 224 -9.14 18.64 -18.14
CA SER A 224 -10.44 19.20 -17.74
C SER A 224 -10.56 20.68 -18.18
N ARG A 225 -11.75 21.06 -18.58
CA ARG A 225 -12.06 22.46 -18.94
C ARG A 225 -12.59 23.21 -17.73
N PRO A 226 -12.23 24.49 -17.56
CA PRO A 226 -12.83 25.32 -16.52
C PRO A 226 -14.35 25.38 -16.65
N VAL A 227 -15.04 25.27 -15.53
CA VAL A 227 -16.50 25.41 -15.48
C VAL A 227 -16.86 26.90 -15.48
N GLN A 228 -17.80 27.27 -16.34
CA GLN A 228 -18.26 28.67 -16.39
C GLN A 228 -18.98 29.08 -15.09
N PRO A 229 -18.85 30.33 -14.61
CA PRO A 229 -19.40 30.75 -13.33
C PRO A 229 -20.92 30.50 -13.17
N GLY A 230 -21.69 30.65 -14.23
CA GLY A 230 -23.15 30.38 -14.21
C GLY A 230 -23.46 28.89 -14.01
N VAL A 231 -22.69 28.00 -14.65
CA VAL A 231 -22.81 26.54 -14.51
C VAL A 231 -22.39 26.13 -13.09
N LEU A 232 -21.28 26.69 -12.59
CA LEU A 232 -20.82 26.39 -11.22
C LEU A 232 -21.89 26.77 -10.18
N ARG A 233 -22.57 27.91 -10.32
CA ARG A 233 -23.65 28.26 -9.40
C ARG A 233 -24.80 27.25 -9.41
N ARG A 234 -25.16 26.72 -10.57
CA ARG A 234 -26.20 25.67 -10.66
C ARG A 234 -25.75 24.37 -10.03
N ILE A 235 -24.48 23.96 -10.25
CA ILE A 235 -23.90 22.77 -9.59
C ILE A 235 -23.94 22.93 -8.07
N LEU A 236 -23.53 24.08 -7.53
CA LEU A 236 -23.60 24.38 -6.11
C LEU A 236 -25.04 24.27 -5.59
N GLY A 237 -26.01 24.89 -6.28
CA GLY A 237 -27.43 24.79 -5.89
C GLY A 237 -27.97 23.36 -5.94
N ARG A 238 -27.56 22.54 -6.92
CA ARG A 238 -27.92 21.11 -6.98
C ARG A 238 -27.32 20.32 -5.81
N PHE A 239 -26.02 20.50 -5.57
CA PHE A 239 -25.32 19.84 -4.49
C PHE A 239 -25.92 20.19 -3.12
N ASP A 240 -26.14 21.48 -2.86
CA ASP A 240 -26.75 21.95 -1.61
C ASP A 240 -28.21 21.47 -1.47
N GLY A 241 -28.95 21.38 -2.58
CA GLY A 241 -30.30 20.83 -2.61
C GLY A 241 -30.40 19.32 -2.35
N MET A 242 -29.29 18.59 -2.46
CA MET A 242 -29.18 17.17 -2.09
C MET A 242 -28.75 16.96 -0.62
N GLY A 243 -28.62 18.02 0.18
CA GLY A 243 -28.22 17.97 1.57
C GLY A 243 -26.83 18.56 1.85
N GLY A 244 -26.02 18.77 0.83
CA GLY A 244 -24.69 19.39 0.94
C GLY A 244 -23.63 18.50 1.58
N ASP A 245 -23.96 17.26 1.92
CA ASP A 245 -23.02 16.29 2.48
C ASP A 245 -22.10 15.75 1.37
N ILE A 246 -20.87 15.44 1.74
CA ILE A 246 -19.86 14.86 0.84
C ILE A 246 -19.26 13.58 1.42
N SER A 247 -19.26 12.51 0.65
CA SER A 247 -18.69 11.23 1.06
C SER A 247 -17.26 11.05 0.57
N TRP A 248 -16.43 10.54 1.47
CA TRP A 248 -15.05 10.15 1.25
C TRP A 248 -14.95 8.64 1.37
N HIS A 249 -14.68 7.97 0.27
CA HIS A 249 -14.45 6.52 0.23
C HIS A 249 -12.95 6.25 0.34
N ILE A 250 -12.53 5.72 1.48
CA ILE A 250 -11.12 5.55 1.83
C ILE A 250 -10.79 4.07 1.90
N GLY A 251 -9.97 3.60 0.97
CA GLY A 251 -9.35 2.29 1.06
C GLY A 251 -8.20 2.32 2.07
N MET A 252 -8.18 1.32 2.94
CA MET A 252 -7.15 1.09 3.94
C MET A 252 -6.65 -0.35 3.83
N ALA A 253 -5.34 -0.55 3.83
CA ALA A 253 -4.73 -1.86 3.91
C ALA A 253 -3.60 -1.87 4.94
N VAL A 254 -3.54 -2.93 5.73
CA VAL A 254 -2.39 -3.31 6.56
C VAL A 254 -1.94 -4.67 6.04
N LEU A 255 -0.86 -4.69 5.29
CA LEU A 255 -0.33 -5.84 4.60
C LEU A 255 0.91 -6.35 5.34
N ARG A 256 1.00 -7.65 5.59
CA ARG A 256 2.15 -8.26 6.25
C ARG A 256 3.06 -8.92 5.24
N ARG A 257 4.35 -8.62 5.29
CA ARG A 257 5.36 -9.36 4.53
C ARG A 257 5.50 -10.76 5.11
N ALA A 258 5.60 -11.78 4.25
CA ALA A 258 5.90 -13.13 4.71
C ALA A 258 7.14 -13.13 5.60
N SER A 259 7.06 -13.80 6.74
CA SER A 259 8.18 -13.89 7.70
C SER A 259 9.32 -14.75 7.16
N ARG A 260 9.06 -15.56 6.14
CA ARG A 260 10.05 -16.34 5.41
C ARG A 260 9.80 -16.18 3.92
N ALA A 261 10.85 -15.87 3.16
CA ALA A 261 10.77 -15.89 1.71
C ALA A 261 10.62 -17.34 1.24
N GLY A 262 9.62 -17.60 0.41
CA GLY A 262 9.55 -18.88 -0.32
C GLY A 262 10.43 -18.80 -1.56
N VAL A 263 11.23 -19.84 -1.81
CA VAL A 263 11.97 -20.02 -3.05
C VAL A 263 11.34 -21.17 -3.82
N PHE A 264 10.97 -20.90 -5.07
CA PHE A 264 10.51 -21.92 -5.99
C PHE A 264 11.69 -22.41 -6.84
N VAL A 265 12.11 -23.67 -6.60
CA VAL A 265 13.19 -24.30 -7.38
C VAL A 265 12.57 -24.98 -8.60
N THR A 266 12.89 -24.50 -9.79
CA THR A 266 12.42 -25.06 -11.06
C THR A 266 13.58 -25.39 -11.98
N GLY A 267 13.33 -26.12 -13.03
CA GLY A 267 14.32 -26.46 -14.07
C GLY A 267 13.62 -27.09 -15.25
N THR A 268 14.27 -26.98 -16.39
CA THR A 268 13.70 -27.33 -17.73
C THR A 268 13.68 -28.84 -17.99
N ASP A 269 14.33 -29.67 -17.15
CA ASP A 269 14.43 -31.10 -17.37
C ASP A 269 14.54 -31.91 -16.06
N THR A 270 14.40 -33.23 -16.13
CA THR A 270 14.72 -34.17 -15.06
C THR A 270 16.24 -34.28 -14.89
N GLY A 271 16.72 -34.55 -13.68
CA GLY A 271 18.14 -34.74 -13.41
C GLY A 271 19.00 -33.47 -13.39
N VAL A 272 18.45 -32.26 -13.62
CA VAL A 272 19.21 -30.99 -13.61
C VAL A 272 19.59 -30.49 -12.23
N GLY A 273 19.37 -31.30 -11.18
CA GLY A 273 19.83 -31.00 -9.82
C GLY A 273 18.83 -30.24 -8.95
N LYS A 274 17.56 -30.09 -9.33
CA LYS A 274 16.51 -29.41 -8.53
C LYS A 274 16.44 -29.92 -7.10
N THR A 275 16.43 -31.23 -6.90
CA THR A 275 16.36 -31.90 -5.60
C THR A 275 17.57 -31.57 -4.73
N PHE A 276 18.77 -31.58 -5.32
CA PHE A 276 20.01 -31.22 -4.62
C PHE A 276 20.04 -29.74 -4.22
N VAL A 277 19.70 -28.84 -5.14
CA VAL A 277 19.60 -27.38 -4.84
C VAL A 277 18.57 -27.13 -3.75
N SER A 278 17.41 -27.78 -3.79
CA SER A 278 16.40 -27.68 -2.75
C SER A 278 16.92 -28.11 -1.39
N ALA A 279 17.64 -29.23 -1.33
CA ALA A 279 18.26 -29.71 -0.09
C ALA A 279 19.30 -28.73 0.47
N CYS A 280 20.16 -28.16 -0.39
CA CYS A 280 21.14 -27.14 0.00
C CYS A 280 20.47 -25.89 0.57
N LEU A 281 19.43 -25.37 -0.09
CA LEU A 281 18.71 -24.18 0.36
C LEU A 281 17.98 -24.41 1.68
N VAL A 282 17.29 -25.57 1.82
CA VAL A 282 16.58 -25.93 3.05
C VAL A 282 17.53 -26.08 4.22
N ARG A 283 18.70 -26.68 4.00
CA ARG A 283 19.75 -26.83 5.03
C ARG A 283 20.36 -25.49 5.41
N ALA A 284 20.74 -24.68 4.42
CA ALA A 284 21.41 -23.38 4.64
C ALA A 284 20.52 -22.36 5.37
N TRP A 285 19.21 -22.40 5.13
CA TRP A 285 18.25 -21.45 5.69
C TRP A 285 17.41 -22.02 6.82
N GLU A 286 17.63 -23.26 7.20
CA GLU A 286 16.79 -24.01 8.15
C GLU A 286 15.29 -23.92 7.75
N GLY A 287 15.04 -23.93 6.42
CA GLY A 287 13.74 -23.69 5.82
C GLY A 287 12.77 -24.87 5.95
N LEU A 288 11.55 -24.66 5.48
CA LEU A 288 10.53 -25.69 5.28
C LEU A 288 10.63 -26.21 3.83
N TYR A 289 10.26 -27.46 3.60
CA TYR A 289 10.22 -28.04 2.26
C TYR A 289 8.79 -28.45 1.90
N TRP A 290 8.37 -28.08 0.70
CA TRP A 290 7.11 -28.48 0.13
C TRP A 290 7.23 -28.72 -1.37
N LYS A 291 6.84 -29.92 -1.78
CA LYS A 291 6.69 -30.27 -3.18
C LYS A 291 5.19 -30.53 -3.45
N PRO A 292 4.46 -29.56 -4.01
CA PRO A 292 2.99 -29.67 -4.15
C PRO A 292 2.55 -30.85 -5.02
N PHE A 293 3.32 -31.16 -6.06
CA PHE A 293 3.02 -32.26 -6.98
C PHE A 293 4.24 -33.20 -7.09
N GLN A 294 4.04 -34.46 -6.82
CA GLN A 294 5.05 -35.50 -6.99
C GLN A 294 4.59 -36.50 -8.04
N THR A 295 5.40 -36.69 -9.10
CA THR A 295 5.18 -37.66 -10.18
C THR A 295 6.29 -38.70 -10.19
N GLY A 296 6.12 -39.82 -10.94
CA GLY A 296 7.14 -40.85 -11.12
C GLY A 296 7.29 -41.81 -9.95
N LEU A 297 6.32 -41.95 -9.07
CA LEU A 297 6.39 -42.82 -7.90
C LEU A 297 6.40 -44.33 -8.23
N SER A 298 6.16 -44.71 -9.49
CA SER A 298 6.33 -46.10 -9.95
C SER A 298 7.81 -46.49 -10.13
N GLU A 299 8.69 -45.49 -10.29
CA GLU A 299 10.11 -45.72 -10.59
C GLU A 299 11.03 -45.31 -9.43
N GLU A 300 10.65 -44.29 -8.65
CA GLU A 300 11.45 -43.74 -7.55
C GLU A 300 10.56 -43.37 -6.34
N GLU A 301 11.17 -43.29 -5.14
CA GLU A 301 10.48 -42.86 -3.91
C GLU A 301 10.06 -41.37 -3.94
N GLY A 302 10.48 -40.63 -4.97
CA GLY A 302 10.24 -39.19 -5.15
C GLY A 302 11.31 -38.33 -4.52
N ASP A 303 11.18 -37.00 -4.67
CA ASP A 303 12.22 -36.06 -4.23
C ASP A 303 12.23 -35.83 -2.72
N THR A 304 11.10 -35.95 -2.04
CA THR A 304 10.98 -35.62 -0.61
C THR A 304 11.89 -36.46 0.28
N PRO A 305 12.00 -37.79 0.13
CA PRO A 305 12.96 -38.58 0.87
C PRO A 305 14.43 -38.17 0.66
N SER A 306 14.77 -37.85 -0.60
CA SER A 306 16.12 -37.42 -0.94
C SER A 306 16.47 -36.04 -0.31
N VAL A 307 15.53 -35.06 -0.33
CA VAL A 307 15.73 -33.77 0.32
C VAL A 307 15.81 -33.92 1.83
N ARG A 308 14.97 -34.76 2.44
CA ARG A 308 15.00 -35.08 3.87
C ARG A 308 16.38 -35.58 4.29
N TYR A 309 16.88 -36.57 3.56
CA TYR A 309 18.19 -37.17 3.84
C TYR A 309 19.35 -36.20 3.66
N LEU A 310 19.42 -35.52 2.53
CA LEU A 310 20.52 -34.59 2.20
C LEU A 310 20.53 -33.33 3.09
N ALA A 311 19.39 -32.85 3.50
CA ALA A 311 19.27 -31.67 4.35
C ALA A 311 19.17 -31.98 5.85
N GLU A 312 19.20 -33.26 6.25
CA GLU A 312 19.06 -33.72 7.64
C GLU A 312 17.79 -33.14 8.31
N MET A 313 16.64 -33.17 7.60
CA MET A 313 15.41 -32.53 8.05
C MET A 313 14.60 -33.40 9.01
N SER A 314 13.95 -32.76 10.00
CA SER A 314 12.86 -33.34 10.77
C SER A 314 11.54 -33.32 9.99
N ASP A 315 10.64 -34.25 10.31
CA ASP A 315 9.33 -34.39 9.64
C ASP A 315 8.47 -33.13 9.77
N GLU A 316 8.57 -32.40 10.88
CA GLU A 316 7.84 -31.16 11.14
C GLU A 316 8.16 -30.02 10.14
N ARG A 317 9.30 -30.15 9.43
CA ARG A 317 9.76 -29.17 8.44
C ARG A 317 9.39 -29.53 6.99
N ILE A 318 8.68 -30.66 6.81
CA ILE A 318 8.27 -31.18 5.48
C ILE A 318 6.76 -31.15 5.38
N PHE A 319 6.25 -30.52 4.33
CA PHE A 319 4.83 -30.57 4.00
C PHE A 319 4.55 -31.70 3.02
N GLU A 320 3.46 -32.43 3.25
CA GLU A 320 3.00 -33.44 2.31
C GLU A 320 2.64 -32.86 0.96
N SER A 321 2.87 -33.63 -0.11
CA SER A 321 2.48 -33.24 -1.46
C SER A 321 0.95 -33.17 -1.57
N PHE A 322 0.45 -32.16 -2.23
CA PHE A 322 -0.98 -31.99 -2.52
C PHE A 322 -1.52 -33.13 -3.39
N ALA A 323 -0.74 -33.53 -4.40
CA ALA A 323 -1.07 -34.69 -5.24
C ALA A 323 0.18 -35.52 -5.56
N ARG A 324 -0.01 -36.86 -5.65
CA ARG A 324 1.03 -37.85 -5.87
C ARG A 324 0.60 -38.80 -7.00
N PHE A 325 1.42 -38.90 -8.03
CA PHE A 325 1.13 -39.64 -9.25
C PHE A 325 2.17 -40.72 -9.51
N GLN A 326 1.75 -41.87 -10.00
CA GLN A 326 2.62 -42.98 -10.30
C GLN A 326 3.41 -42.77 -11.59
N ALA A 327 2.79 -42.22 -12.62
CA ALA A 327 3.44 -42.00 -13.90
C ALA A 327 4.51 -40.92 -13.87
N PRO A 328 5.69 -41.11 -14.52
CA PRO A 328 6.77 -40.15 -14.60
C PRO A 328 6.53 -39.08 -15.68
N LEU A 329 5.36 -38.47 -15.64
CA LEU A 329 4.88 -37.46 -16.59
C LEU A 329 4.79 -36.06 -15.94
N SER A 330 4.42 -35.03 -16.71
CA SER A 330 4.04 -33.75 -16.13
C SER A 330 2.83 -33.96 -15.17
N PRO A 331 2.65 -33.10 -14.16
CA PRO A 331 1.51 -33.25 -13.24
C PRO A 331 0.16 -33.29 -13.95
N GLU A 332 -0.01 -32.56 -15.05
CA GLU A 332 -1.24 -32.52 -15.86
C GLU A 332 -1.45 -33.86 -16.59
N ASP A 333 -0.42 -34.35 -17.27
CA ASP A 333 -0.46 -35.63 -18.00
C ASP A 333 -0.57 -36.81 -17.04
N ALA A 334 0.12 -36.79 -15.90
CA ALA A 334 0.05 -37.84 -14.88
C ALA A 334 -1.30 -37.91 -14.15
N ALA A 335 -2.04 -36.79 -14.12
CA ALA A 335 -3.41 -36.79 -13.58
C ALA A 335 -4.45 -37.34 -14.56
N ALA A 336 -4.11 -37.34 -15.86
CA ALA A 336 -4.96 -37.87 -16.92
C ALA A 336 -4.70 -39.36 -17.22
N ALA A 337 -3.55 -39.89 -16.79
CA ALA A 337 -3.15 -41.29 -16.95
C ALA A 337 -3.63 -42.17 -15.78
#